data_05377435cd5019f3bc0a2af17eda6f2f
#
_entry.id   05377435cd5019f3bc0a2af17eda6f2f
#
_cell.length_a   1.000
_cell.length_b   1.000
_cell.length_c   1.000
_cell.angle_alpha   90.00
_cell.angle_beta   90.00
_cell.angle_gamma   90.00
#
_symmetry.space_group_name_H-M   'P 1'
#
loop_
_entity.id
_entity.type
_entity.pdbx_description
1 polymer ?
#
loop_
_entity_poly.entity_id
_entity_poly.type
_entity_poly.pdbx_seq_one_letter_code
_entity_poly.pdbx_strand_id
1 'polypeptide(L)'
;MSKRQEKLMSLVSAKGIRQSSGNYALDAKGLLNDGIHGICFSLFEEGQKPGDKVTEKQIRRRLEILKPFAKWIRTFSCTEGNEMIPPLAKEYGIKTLVGAWLSDDKETNAKEIDGLVNLTRQGYVDIAAVGNEVLYRKELTETELIRYITDVKVQIPGTPVGYVDAYYEFTERPAITAVCDVILANCYPYWEGCHIDYSFLYMKEMYQQAVKAANGKKVIITETGWPSEGGAFEGSEANMANYLKYFTNAQQWSKNEDIEMFYFSSFDESWKVGAEGDVGAYWGLWDKDEVLKF
;
A
#
# COMPACT_ATOMS: atom_id res chain seq x y z
N MET A 1 -11.36 -11.95 -17.63
CA MET A 1 -9.90 -11.72 -17.47
C MET A 1 -9.40 -10.82 -18.61
N SER A 2 -8.59 -9.81 -18.33
CA SER A 2 -8.02 -8.95 -19.38
C SER A 2 -6.92 -9.68 -20.14
N LYS A 3 -6.62 -9.26 -21.41
CA LYS A 3 -5.48 -9.82 -22.17
C LYS A 3 -4.14 -9.72 -21.44
N ARG A 4 -3.98 -8.70 -20.58
CA ARG A 4 -2.82 -8.51 -19.72
C ARG A 4 -2.75 -9.58 -18.64
N GLN A 5 -3.85 -9.84 -17.94
CA GLN A 5 -3.96 -10.89 -16.92
C GLN A 5 -3.68 -12.27 -17.51
N GLU A 6 -4.24 -12.59 -18.68
CA GLU A 6 -3.97 -13.86 -19.38
C GLU A 6 -2.50 -14.04 -19.71
N LYS A 7 -1.84 -12.98 -20.19
CA LYS A 7 -0.39 -13.00 -20.49
C LYS A 7 0.45 -13.22 -19.24
N LEU A 8 0.15 -12.52 -18.14
CA LEU A 8 0.86 -12.68 -16.86
C LEU A 8 0.65 -14.07 -16.27
N MET A 9 -0.58 -14.57 -16.26
CA MET A 9 -0.88 -15.93 -15.80
C MET A 9 -0.12 -17.00 -16.61
N SER A 10 -0.03 -16.82 -17.92
CA SER A 10 0.75 -17.71 -18.79
C SER A 10 2.25 -17.70 -18.43
N LEU A 11 2.83 -16.53 -18.19
CA LEU A 11 4.23 -16.39 -17.79
C LEU A 11 4.51 -17.03 -16.42
N VAL A 12 3.60 -16.85 -15.47
CA VAL A 12 3.72 -17.40 -14.12
C VAL A 12 3.57 -18.91 -14.12
N SER A 13 2.57 -19.45 -14.83
CA SER A 13 2.37 -20.91 -14.92
C SER A 13 3.53 -21.64 -15.60
N ALA A 14 4.23 -21.00 -16.54
CA ALA A 14 5.40 -21.54 -17.20
C ALA A 14 6.64 -21.67 -16.28
N LYS A 15 6.71 -20.91 -15.17
CA LYS A 15 7.87 -20.92 -14.25
C LYS A 15 7.89 -22.10 -13.28
N GLY A 16 6.82 -22.85 -13.19
CA GLY A 16 6.64 -23.96 -12.22
C GLY A 16 6.58 -23.46 -10.77
N ILE A 17 5.78 -24.12 -9.95
CA ILE A 17 5.61 -23.75 -8.54
C ILE A 17 6.26 -24.81 -7.67
N ARG A 18 7.20 -24.40 -6.81
CA ARG A 18 7.55 -25.19 -5.62
C ARG A 18 6.60 -24.76 -4.50
N GLN A 19 5.65 -25.61 -4.17
CA GLN A 19 4.85 -25.44 -2.95
C GLN A 19 5.78 -25.68 -1.75
N SER A 20 5.93 -24.70 -0.87
CA SER A 20 6.50 -24.96 0.44
C SER A 20 5.41 -25.60 1.30
N SER A 21 5.71 -26.72 1.94
CA SER A 21 4.81 -27.42 2.87
C SER A 21 4.98 -26.88 4.31
N GLY A 22 5.23 -25.58 4.47
CA GLY A 22 5.51 -24.97 5.77
C GLY A 22 4.27 -24.72 6.64
N ASN A 23 4.50 -24.51 7.93
CA ASN A 23 3.49 -23.97 8.85
C ASN A 23 3.43 -22.47 8.68
N TYR A 24 2.62 -21.98 7.74
CA TYR A 24 2.55 -20.55 7.39
C TYR A 24 2.21 -19.63 8.57
N ALA A 25 1.47 -20.10 9.58
CA ALA A 25 1.18 -19.28 10.76
C ALA A 25 2.43 -19.04 11.61
N LEU A 26 3.24 -20.08 11.83
CA LEU A 26 4.48 -19.97 12.58
C LEU A 26 5.52 -19.13 11.80
N ASP A 27 5.61 -19.35 10.49
CA ASP A 27 6.52 -18.63 9.62
C ASP A 27 6.14 -17.15 9.52
N ALA A 28 4.84 -16.83 9.39
CA ALA A 28 4.31 -15.47 9.39
C ALA A 28 4.64 -14.72 10.69
N LYS A 29 4.44 -15.38 11.83
CA LYS A 29 4.76 -14.81 13.15
C LYS A 29 6.27 -14.56 13.30
N GLY A 30 7.10 -15.48 12.82
CA GLY A 30 8.57 -15.31 12.80
C GLY A 30 9.00 -14.10 11.95
N LEU A 31 8.49 -13.98 10.73
CA LEU A 31 8.78 -12.87 9.82
C LEU A 31 8.32 -11.52 10.38
N LEU A 32 7.13 -11.49 11.00
CA LEU A 32 6.62 -10.28 11.62
C LEU A 32 7.49 -9.86 12.83
N ASN A 33 7.90 -10.80 13.67
CA ASN A 33 8.78 -10.54 14.82
C ASN A 33 10.19 -10.09 14.41
N ASP A 34 10.70 -10.55 13.27
CA ASP A 34 11.97 -10.08 12.69
C ASP A 34 11.89 -8.64 12.15
N GLY A 35 10.68 -8.12 12.01
CA GLY A 35 10.37 -6.80 11.49
C GLY A 35 10.23 -6.77 9.97
N ILE A 36 9.11 -6.22 9.49
CA ILE A 36 8.83 -5.97 8.08
C ILE A 36 9.28 -4.57 7.64
N HIS A 37 9.43 -4.35 6.33
CA HIS A 37 9.80 -3.02 5.83
C HIS A 37 8.75 -1.99 6.21
N GLY A 38 7.49 -2.19 5.82
CA GLY A 38 6.43 -1.23 6.07
C GLY A 38 5.03 -1.83 6.03
N ILE A 39 4.08 -1.05 6.52
CA ILE A 39 2.67 -1.40 6.57
C ILE A 39 1.79 -0.19 6.28
N CYS A 40 0.70 -0.39 5.57
CA CYS A 40 -0.34 0.63 5.39
C CYS A 40 -1.08 0.85 6.72
N PHE A 41 -1.09 2.09 7.20
CA PHE A 41 -1.67 2.43 8.49
C PHE A 41 -3.18 2.57 8.39
N SER A 42 -3.91 1.70 9.09
CA SER A 42 -5.36 1.77 9.24
C SER A 42 -5.69 2.75 10.37
N LEU A 43 -6.34 3.87 10.04
CA LEU A 43 -6.64 4.94 11.01
C LEU A 43 -7.93 4.67 11.79
N PHE A 44 -8.96 4.16 11.10
CA PHE A 44 -10.32 4.09 11.61
C PHE A 44 -10.56 2.83 12.45
N GLU A 45 -11.14 3.03 13.65
CA GLU A 45 -11.58 1.96 14.54
C GLU A 45 -12.95 1.41 14.10
N GLU A 46 -13.39 0.34 14.76
CA GLU A 46 -14.72 -0.21 14.52
C GLU A 46 -15.80 0.87 14.71
N GLY A 47 -16.69 1.00 13.73
CA GLY A 47 -17.75 2.01 13.69
C GLY A 47 -17.31 3.40 13.21
N GLN A 48 -16.01 3.60 12.92
CA GLN A 48 -15.51 4.83 12.30
C GLN A 48 -15.31 4.67 10.80
N LYS A 49 -15.31 5.79 10.08
CA LYS A 49 -15.05 5.89 8.63
C LYS A 49 -14.42 7.25 8.30
N PRO A 50 -13.90 7.45 7.07
CA PRO A 50 -13.45 8.78 6.61
C PRO A 50 -14.50 9.89 6.88
N GLY A 51 -14.03 11.02 7.42
CA GLY A 51 -14.85 12.13 7.90
C GLY A 51 -15.22 12.07 9.38
N ASP A 52 -15.04 10.95 10.06
CA ASP A 52 -15.27 10.85 11.50
C ASP A 52 -14.10 11.43 12.30
N LYS A 53 -14.42 11.91 13.51
CA LYS A 53 -13.39 12.44 14.40
C LYS A 53 -12.48 11.34 14.91
N VAL A 54 -11.20 11.44 14.61
CA VAL A 54 -10.15 10.59 15.17
C VAL A 54 -9.45 11.28 16.34
N THR A 55 -8.79 10.50 17.20
CA THR A 55 -8.08 11.02 18.37
C THR A 55 -6.61 10.66 18.34
N GLU A 56 -5.77 11.55 18.88
CA GLU A 56 -4.34 11.26 19.08
C GLU A 56 -4.12 9.97 19.89
N LYS A 57 -4.98 9.70 20.88
CA LYS A 57 -4.90 8.51 21.72
C LYS A 57 -5.04 7.21 20.91
N GLN A 58 -5.99 7.16 19.94
CA GLN A 58 -6.14 5.97 19.09
C GLN A 58 -4.95 5.79 18.14
N ILE A 59 -4.42 6.88 17.59
CA ILE A 59 -3.23 6.83 16.74
C ILE A 59 -2.03 6.32 17.53
N ARG A 60 -1.76 6.86 18.71
CA ARG A 60 -0.65 6.42 19.60
C ARG A 60 -0.75 4.94 19.93
N ARG A 61 -1.93 4.47 20.34
CA ARG A 61 -2.14 3.06 20.68
C ARG A 61 -1.81 2.15 19.49
N ARG A 62 -2.28 2.49 18.27
CA ARG A 62 -1.97 1.71 17.06
C ARG A 62 -0.51 1.77 16.68
N LEU A 63 0.15 2.92 16.82
CA LEU A 63 1.60 3.05 16.61
C LEU A 63 2.41 2.22 17.63
N GLU A 64 1.98 2.16 18.88
CA GLU A 64 2.60 1.31 19.92
C GLU A 64 2.55 -0.17 19.54
N ILE A 65 1.42 -0.64 19.00
CA ILE A 65 1.25 -2.01 18.51
C ILE A 65 2.20 -2.27 17.34
N LEU A 66 2.32 -1.34 16.38
CA LEU A 66 3.10 -1.53 15.15
C LEU A 66 4.61 -1.35 15.34
N LYS A 67 5.03 -0.53 16.30
CA LYS A 67 6.45 -0.18 16.53
C LYS A 67 7.41 -1.37 16.59
N PRO A 68 7.08 -2.50 17.23
CA PRO A 68 8.00 -3.65 17.28
C PRO A 68 8.15 -4.35 15.91
N PHE A 69 7.23 -4.15 14.98
CA PHE A 69 7.07 -4.99 13.80
C PHE A 69 7.35 -4.28 12.48
N ALA A 70 7.11 -2.97 12.38
CA ALA A 70 7.24 -2.23 11.13
C ALA A 70 8.21 -1.06 11.25
N LYS A 71 9.13 -0.94 10.29
CA LYS A 71 10.08 0.19 10.21
C LYS A 71 9.45 1.44 9.62
N TRP A 72 8.44 1.26 8.76
CA TRP A 72 7.74 2.31 8.05
C TRP A 72 6.23 2.14 8.18
N ILE A 73 5.52 3.25 8.15
CA ILE A 73 4.09 3.27 7.86
C ILE A 73 3.80 4.09 6.61
N ARG A 74 2.74 3.72 5.91
CA ARG A 74 2.17 4.51 4.82
C ARG A 74 0.81 5.06 5.22
N THR A 75 0.61 6.36 4.99
CA THR A 75 -0.68 7.06 5.17
C THR A 75 -1.23 7.49 3.82
N PHE A 76 -2.52 7.81 3.76
CA PHE A 76 -3.24 8.02 2.51
C PHE A 76 -3.68 9.47 2.30
N SER A 77 -3.79 10.26 3.37
CA SER A 77 -4.30 11.63 3.36
C SER A 77 -3.51 12.52 4.32
N CYS A 78 -3.63 13.82 4.15
CA CYS A 78 -3.04 14.87 4.98
C CYS A 78 -4.09 15.75 5.65
N THR A 79 -5.35 15.31 5.68
CA THR A 79 -6.49 16.01 6.26
C THR A 79 -7.31 15.09 7.17
N GLU A 80 -8.35 15.60 7.81
CA GLU A 80 -9.33 14.85 8.59
C GLU A 80 -8.74 13.95 9.68
N GLY A 81 -7.68 14.43 10.35
CA GLY A 81 -6.97 13.71 11.41
C GLY A 81 -5.79 12.87 10.94
N ASN A 82 -5.64 12.60 9.65
CA ASN A 82 -4.47 11.90 9.11
C ASN A 82 -3.18 12.71 9.29
N GLU A 83 -3.27 14.04 9.29
CA GLU A 83 -2.15 14.96 9.51
C GLU A 83 -1.48 14.77 10.89
N MET A 84 -2.17 14.16 11.85
CA MET A 84 -1.60 13.84 13.17
C MET A 84 -0.67 12.62 13.12
N ILE A 85 -0.79 11.74 12.13
CA ILE A 85 -0.08 10.46 12.10
C ILE A 85 1.43 10.65 11.92
N PRO A 86 1.94 11.43 10.92
CA PRO A 86 3.37 11.51 10.66
C PRO A 86 4.20 12.09 11.84
N PRO A 87 3.76 13.17 12.53
CA PRO A 87 4.45 13.66 13.73
C PRO A 87 4.54 12.60 14.83
N LEU A 88 3.42 11.91 15.09
CA LEU A 88 3.37 10.85 16.09
C LEU A 88 4.24 9.67 15.71
N ALA A 89 4.21 9.21 14.46
CA ALA A 89 5.08 8.14 13.98
C ALA A 89 6.57 8.45 14.22
N LYS A 90 6.98 9.69 14.00
CA LYS A 90 8.35 10.14 14.26
C LYS A 90 8.73 10.04 15.75
N GLU A 91 7.82 10.33 16.67
CA GLU A 91 8.06 10.13 18.12
C GLU A 91 8.34 8.65 18.46
N TYR A 92 7.71 7.73 17.75
CA TYR A 92 7.93 6.28 17.89
C TYR A 92 9.15 5.77 17.11
N GLY A 93 9.84 6.63 16.35
CA GLY A 93 10.98 6.25 15.50
C GLY A 93 10.60 5.48 14.26
N ILE A 94 9.33 5.59 13.82
CA ILE A 94 8.80 4.96 12.61
C ILE A 94 8.90 5.96 11.46
N LYS A 95 9.45 5.53 10.32
CA LYS A 95 9.51 6.32 9.09
C LYS A 95 8.17 6.36 8.37
N THR A 96 7.98 7.38 7.52
CA THR A 96 6.68 7.63 6.90
C THR A 96 6.76 7.77 5.38
N LEU A 97 5.84 7.11 4.69
CA LEU A 97 5.41 7.44 3.34
C LEU A 97 4.04 8.09 3.46
N VAL A 98 3.97 9.41 3.20
CA VAL A 98 2.76 10.20 3.42
C VAL A 98 2.09 10.52 2.10
N GLY A 99 0.83 10.16 1.98
CA GLY A 99 0.01 10.41 0.80
C GLY A 99 -0.87 11.66 0.93
N ALA A 100 -0.97 12.43 -0.14
CA ALA A 100 -2.04 13.40 -0.36
C ALA A 100 -3.13 12.72 -1.20
N TRP A 101 -4.35 12.63 -0.69
CA TRP A 101 -5.47 12.01 -1.40
C TRP A 101 -6.06 12.99 -2.41
N LEU A 102 -5.73 12.81 -3.68
CA LEU A 102 -6.30 13.64 -4.76
C LEU A 102 -7.55 13.01 -5.35
N SER A 103 -8.47 13.88 -5.81
CA SER A 103 -9.73 13.55 -6.47
C SER A 103 -10.07 14.59 -7.54
N ASP A 104 -11.28 14.59 -8.05
CA ASP A 104 -11.82 15.63 -8.93
C ASP A 104 -12.20 16.93 -8.18
N ASP A 105 -12.23 16.90 -6.84
CA ASP A 105 -12.48 18.08 -5.99
C ASP A 105 -11.20 18.91 -5.78
N LYS A 106 -11.09 20.02 -6.50
CA LYS A 106 -9.92 20.92 -6.45
C LYS A 106 -9.70 21.58 -5.10
N GLU A 107 -10.76 21.83 -4.33
CA GLU A 107 -10.65 22.47 -3.01
C GLU A 107 -10.04 21.47 -2.01
N THR A 108 -10.52 20.26 -2.01
CA THR A 108 -9.95 19.15 -1.22
C THR A 108 -8.50 18.87 -1.64
N ASN A 109 -8.21 18.82 -2.94
CA ASN A 109 -6.84 18.65 -3.44
C ASN A 109 -5.88 19.73 -2.93
N ALA A 110 -6.31 20.99 -2.89
CA ALA A 110 -5.49 22.08 -2.36
C ALA A 110 -5.16 21.87 -0.87
N LYS A 111 -6.14 21.46 -0.06
CA LYS A 111 -5.94 21.16 1.38
C LYS A 111 -4.97 19.98 1.59
N GLU A 112 -5.13 18.93 0.81
CA GLU A 112 -4.26 17.74 0.84
C GLU A 112 -2.81 18.09 0.49
N ILE A 113 -2.60 18.88 -0.57
CA ILE A 113 -1.27 19.32 -0.99
C ILE A 113 -0.64 20.26 0.05
N ASP A 114 -1.39 21.23 0.57
CA ASP A 114 -0.91 22.12 1.63
C ASP A 114 -0.53 21.33 2.89
N GLY A 115 -1.34 20.34 3.28
CA GLY A 115 -1.06 19.43 4.38
C GLY A 115 0.24 18.66 4.18
N LEU A 116 0.42 18.02 3.01
CA LEU A 116 1.62 17.26 2.65
C LEU A 116 2.89 18.15 2.69
N VAL A 117 2.82 19.34 2.08
CA VAL A 117 3.93 20.31 2.05
C VAL A 117 4.30 20.78 3.45
N ASN A 118 3.31 21.09 4.29
CA ASN A 118 3.53 21.54 5.66
C ASN A 118 4.16 20.45 6.53
N LEU A 119 3.65 19.21 6.48
CA LEU A 119 4.23 18.07 7.19
C LEU A 119 5.67 17.80 6.75
N THR A 120 5.94 17.90 5.45
CA THR A 120 7.28 17.69 4.89
C THR A 120 8.27 18.75 5.38
N ARG A 121 7.89 20.03 5.33
CA ARG A 121 8.73 21.14 5.82
C ARG A 121 9.04 21.05 7.32
N GLN A 122 8.16 20.45 8.08
CA GLN A 122 8.38 20.15 9.51
C GLN A 122 9.24 18.90 9.73
N GLY A 123 9.62 18.18 8.67
CA GLY A 123 10.48 17.00 8.72
C GLY A 123 9.78 15.74 9.19
N TYR A 124 8.48 15.61 8.94
CA TYR A 124 7.67 14.45 9.31
C TYR A 124 7.42 13.48 8.15
N VAL A 125 7.96 13.76 6.96
CA VAL A 125 7.74 12.97 5.74
C VAL A 125 9.08 12.51 5.18
N ASP A 126 9.26 11.19 5.09
CA ASP A 126 10.47 10.61 4.48
C ASP A 126 10.29 10.41 2.97
N ILE A 127 9.08 10.07 2.52
CA ILE A 127 8.67 9.97 1.11
C ILE A 127 7.28 10.59 0.97
N ALA A 128 7.10 11.45 -0.03
CA ALA A 128 5.84 12.10 -0.34
C ALA A 128 5.15 11.40 -1.53
N ALA A 129 3.87 11.06 -1.38
CA ALA A 129 3.05 10.51 -2.45
C ALA A 129 1.97 11.51 -2.85
N VAL A 130 1.94 11.91 -4.12
CA VAL A 130 0.98 12.87 -4.67
C VAL A 130 -0.09 12.12 -5.45
N GLY A 131 -1.22 11.86 -4.81
CA GLY A 131 -2.33 11.07 -5.34
C GLY A 131 -2.18 9.56 -5.08
N ASN A 132 -3.33 8.90 -4.95
CA ASN A 132 -3.47 7.46 -4.85
C ASN A 132 -4.49 6.97 -5.86
N GLU A 133 -4.08 6.20 -6.87
CA GLU A 133 -4.95 5.59 -7.89
C GLU A 133 -5.91 6.57 -8.61
N VAL A 134 -5.58 7.85 -8.65
CA VAL A 134 -6.45 8.90 -9.19
C VAL A 134 -6.63 8.76 -10.70
N LEU A 135 -5.64 8.21 -11.41
CA LEU A 135 -5.76 7.90 -12.84
C LEU A 135 -6.57 6.63 -13.07
N TYR A 136 -6.36 5.60 -12.24
CA TYR A 136 -7.18 4.39 -12.24
C TYR A 136 -8.67 4.70 -11.98
N ARG A 137 -8.95 5.56 -10.99
CA ARG A 137 -10.32 6.07 -10.69
C ARG A 137 -10.86 7.07 -11.72
N LYS A 138 -10.01 7.56 -12.66
CA LYS A 138 -10.35 8.55 -13.69
C LYS A 138 -10.85 9.89 -13.15
N GLU A 139 -10.36 10.30 -12.00
CA GLU A 139 -10.73 11.54 -11.31
C GLU A 139 -9.87 12.74 -11.76
N LEU A 140 -8.64 12.49 -12.21
CA LEU A 140 -7.77 13.49 -12.83
C LEU A 140 -7.28 13.02 -14.20
N THR A 141 -6.90 13.99 -15.03
CA THR A 141 -6.13 13.73 -16.24
C THR A 141 -4.64 13.58 -15.91
N GLU A 142 -3.90 12.90 -16.78
CA GLU A 142 -2.44 12.77 -16.66
C GLU A 142 -1.75 14.13 -16.55
N THR A 143 -2.20 15.11 -17.35
CA THR A 143 -1.64 16.47 -17.33
C THR A 143 -1.87 17.18 -16.00
N GLU A 144 -3.04 17.05 -15.41
CA GLU A 144 -3.34 17.64 -14.10
C GLU A 144 -2.49 17.01 -13.00
N LEU A 145 -2.37 15.68 -13.00
CA LEU A 145 -1.53 14.97 -12.03
C LEU A 145 -0.05 15.36 -12.15
N ILE A 146 0.50 15.43 -13.36
CA ILE A 146 1.88 15.89 -13.61
C ILE A 146 2.10 17.26 -13.01
N ARG A 147 1.13 18.17 -13.15
CA ARG A 147 1.22 19.51 -12.58
C ARG A 147 1.27 19.44 -11.04
N TYR A 148 0.38 18.69 -10.39
CA TYR A 148 0.42 18.52 -8.93
C TYR A 148 1.76 17.96 -8.44
N ILE A 149 2.28 16.92 -9.08
CA ILE A 149 3.57 16.32 -8.72
C ILE A 149 4.69 17.36 -8.86
N THR A 150 4.73 18.09 -9.98
CA THR A 150 5.77 19.10 -10.26
C THR A 150 5.71 20.25 -9.25
N ASP A 151 4.51 20.74 -8.95
CA ASP A 151 4.29 21.85 -8.01
C ASP A 151 4.71 21.45 -6.58
N VAL A 152 4.42 20.21 -6.16
CA VAL A 152 4.86 19.68 -4.86
C VAL A 152 6.40 19.57 -4.82
N LYS A 153 7.03 18.99 -5.84
CA LYS A 153 8.51 18.85 -5.89
C LYS A 153 9.24 20.17 -5.72
N VAL A 154 8.72 21.24 -6.31
CA VAL A 154 9.30 22.58 -6.15
C VAL A 154 9.20 23.09 -4.72
N GLN A 155 8.12 22.72 -4.00
CA GLN A 155 7.84 23.21 -2.65
C GLN A 155 8.57 22.42 -1.55
N ILE A 156 8.97 21.17 -1.81
CA ILE A 156 9.64 20.28 -0.83
C ILE A 156 10.95 19.70 -1.39
N PRO A 157 11.91 20.54 -1.78
CA PRO A 157 13.17 20.08 -2.36
C PRO A 157 13.91 19.17 -1.36
N GLY A 158 14.44 18.04 -1.87
CA GLY A 158 15.20 17.07 -1.07
C GLY A 158 14.36 15.91 -0.50
N THR A 159 13.03 15.99 -0.51
CA THR A 159 12.16 14.85 -0.19
C THR A 159 11.75 14.14 -1.48
N PRO A 160 11.95 12.81 -1.59
CA PRO A 160 11.51 12.08 -2.78
C PRO A 160 9.98 12.15 -2.95
N VAL A 161 9.55 12.48 -4.17
CA VAL A 161 8.13 12.58 -4.54
C VAL A 161 7.78 11.51 -5.56
N GLY A 162 6.72 10.77 -5.30
CA GLY A 162 6.15 9.78 -6.21
C GLY A 162 4.64 9.92 -6.36
N TYR A 163 4.09 9.11 -7.24
CA TYR A 163 2.66 8.87 -7.41
C TYR A 163 2.37 7.40 -7.11
N VAL A 164 1.24 7.12 -6.47
CA VAL A 164 0.82 5.75 -6.17
C VAL A 164 -0.28 5.31 -7.14
N ASP A 165 -0.02 4.23 -7.87
CA ASP A 165 -1.06 3.60 -8.70
C ASP A 165 -0.71 2.12 -8.98
N ALA A 166 -1.62 1.42 -9.66
CA ALA A 166 -1.37 0.06 -10.12
C ALA A 166 -0.09 -0.02 -10.98
N TYR A 167 0.68 -1.07 -10.78
CA TYR A 167 2.01 -1.28 -11.39
C TYR A 167 2.07 -1.00 -12.90
N TYR A 168 1.00 -1.26 -13.63
CA TYR A 168 0.93 -1.10 -15.09
C TYR A 168 0.74 0.36 -15.54
N GLU A 169 0.22 1.23 -14.69
CA GLU A 169 0.04 2.65 -15.01
C GLU A 169 1.38 3.30 -15.36
N PHE A 170 2.46 2.88 -14.72
CA PHE A 170 3.80 3.38 -15.00
C PHE A 170 4.35 2.95 -16.37
N THR A 171 3.91 1.80 -16.89
CA THR A 171 4.24 1.35 -18.25
C THR A 171 3.40 2.08 -19.29
N GLU A 172 2.11 2.27 -19.00
CA GLU A 172 1.15 2.89 -19.92
C GLU A 172 1.31 4.42 -19.97
N ARG A 173 1.90 5.03 -18.93
CA ARG A 173 2.05 6.49 -18.76
C ARG A 173 3.49 6.90 -18.44
N PRO A 174 4.39 6.83 -19.42
CA PRO A 174 5.81 7.12 -19.20
C PRO A 174 6.08 8.58 -18.77
N ALA A 175 5.18 9.52 -19.05
CA ALA A 175 5.32 10.90 -18.60
C ALA A 175 5.14 11.04 -17.08
N ILE A 176 4.24 10.25 -16.46
CA ILE A 176 4.11 10.15 -14.99
C ILE A 176 5.41 9.58 -14.40
N THR A 177 5.90 8.48 -14.97
CA THR A 177 7.18 7.89 -14.53
C THR A 177 8.33 8.89 -14.61
N ALA A 178 8.35 9.72 -15.64
CA ALA A 178 9.42 10.70 -15.86
C ALA A 178 9.47 11.79 -14.76
N VAL A 179 8.31 12.27 -14.29
CA VAL A 179 8.24 13.36 -13.30
C VAL A 179 8.43 12.90 -11.85
N CYS A 180 8.16 11.62 -11.55
CA CYS A 180 8.38 11.05 -10.22
C CYS A 180 9.86 10.86 -9.89
N ASP A 181 10.26 11.03 -8.63
CA ASP A 181 11.60 10.66 -8.13
C ASP A 181 11.69 9.19 -7.78
N VAL A 182 10.59 8.62 -7.31
CA VAL A 182 10.41 7.23 -6.90
C VAL A 182 9.10 6.70 -7.49
N ILE A 183 9.10 5.42 -7.89
CA ILE A 183 7.91 4.74 -8.42
C ILE A 183 7.24 3.99 -7.28
N LEU A 184 5.97 4.30 -7.05
CA LEU A 184 5.17 3.79 -5.93
C LEU A 184 4.05 2.90 -6.49
N ALA A 185 4.33 1.60 -6.60
CA ALA A 185 3.49 0.66 -7.33
C ALA A 185 2.61 -0.19 -6.41
N ASN A 186 1.31 -0.21 -6.65
CA ASN A 186 0.38 -1.15 -6.05
C ASN A 186 0.39 -2.47 -6.82
N CYS A 187 0.53 -3.60 -6.10
CA CYS A 187 0.63 -4.93 -6.68
C CYS A 187 -0.34 -5.88 -5.97
N TYR A 188 -1.53 -6.07 -6.55
CA TYR A 188 -2.60 -6.88 -5.97
C TYR A 188 -2.99 -8.08 -6.84
N PRO A 189 -2.34 -9.24 -6.70
CA PRO A 189 -2.79 -10.46 -7.37
C PRO A 189 -4.22 -10.84 -7.03
N TYR A 190 -4.70 -10.51 -5.82
CA TYR A 190 -6.07 -10.77 -5.39
C TYR A 190 -7.09 -10.10 -6.32
N TRP A 191 -6.95 -8.79 -6.55
CA TRP A 191 -7.86 -8.00 -7.40
C TRP A 191 -7.73 -8.31 -8.90
N GLU A 192 -6.72 -9.08 -9.28
CA GLU A 192 -6.60 -9.61 -10.63
C GLU A 192 -7.08 -11.08 -10.75
N GLY A 193 -7.74 -11.61 -9.72
CA GLY A 193 -8.36 -12.94 -9.74
C GLY A 193 -7.33 -14.08 -9.76
N CYS A 194 -6.12 -13.86 -9.28
CA CYS A 194 -5.06 -14.84 -9.33
C CYS A 194 -5.22 -15.90 -8.22
N HIS A 195 -5.22 -17.19 -8.61
CA HIS A 195 -5.21 -18.27 -7.62
C HIS A 195 -3.98 -18.18 -6.70
N ILE A 196 -4.17 -18.48 -5.41
CA ILE A 196 -3.15 -18.32 -4.36
C ILE A 196 -1.81 -19.00 -4.68
N ASP A 197 -1.82 -20.15 -5.34
CA ASP A 197 -0.60 -20.88 -5.69
C ASP A 197 0.31 -20.12 -6.67
N TYR A 198 -0.26 -19.22 -7.46
CA TYR A 198 0.45 -18.40 -8.43
C TYR A 198 0.67 -16.96 -7.97
N SER A 199 -0.06 -16.52 -6.94
CA SER A 199 -0.17 -15.13 -6.52
C SER A 199 1.18 -14.47 -6.22
N PHE A 200 2.09 -15.18 -5.58
CA PHE A 200 3.42 -14.68 -5.26
C PHE A 200 4.27 -14.43 -6.53
N LEU A 201 4.30 -15.39 -7.46
CA LEU A 201 5.02 -15.20 -8.72
C LEU A 201 4.39 -14.10 -9.58
N TYR A 202 3.07 -14.00 -9.53
CA TYR A 202 2.31 -12.94 -10.19
C TYR A 202 2.68 -11.56 -9.64
N MET A 203 2.75 -11.41 -8.32
CA MET A 203 3.22 -10.18 -7.67
C MET A 203 4.65 -9.81 -8.10
N LYS A 204 5.55 -10.78 -8.16
CA LYS A 204 6.92 -10.55 -8.67
C LYS A 204 6.92 -10.02 -10.12
N GLU A 205 6.08 -10.55 -10.98
CA GLU A 205 5.96 -10.05 -12.36
C GLU A 205 5.38 -8.64 -12.42
N MET A 206 4.38 -8.31 -11.57
CA MET A 206 3.87 -6.94 -11.43
C MET A 206 5.00 -5.98 -11.05
N TYR A 207 5.75 -6.33 -10.00
CA TYR A 207 6.90 -5.54 -9.56
C TYR A 207 7.97 -5.38 -10.67
N GLN A 208 8.32 -6.45 -11.38
CA GLN A 208 9.30 -6.40 -12.46
C GLN A 208 8.84 -5.52 -13.64
N GLN A 209 7.53 -5.44 -13.90
CA GLN A 209 7.00 -4.50 -14.88
C GLN A 209 7.19 -3.05 -14.43
N ALA A 210 6.88 -2.74 -13.16
CA ALA A 210 7.13 -1.41 -12.61
C ALA A 210 8.64 -1.05 -12.65
N VAL A 211 9.52 -2.00 -12.32
CA VAL A 211 10.98 -1.81 -12.41
C VAL A 211 11.44 -1.49 -13.85
N LYS A 212 10.92 -2.20 -14.84
CA LYS A 212 11.21 -1.90 -16.26
C LYS A 212 10.74 -0.50 -16.66
N ALA A 213 9.53 -0.11 -16.22
CA ALA A 213 8.98 1.21 -16.50
C ALA A 213 9.74 2.32 -15.79
N ALA A 214 10.31 2.05 -14.62
CA ALA A 214 10.99 3.02 -13.76
C ALA A 214 12.26 3.63 -14.37
N ASN A 215 12.83 3.01 -15.40
CA ASN A 215 14.03 3.51 -16.08
C ASN A 215 15.19 3.83 -15.12
N GLY A 216 15.50 2.90 -14.21
CA GLY A 216 16.56 3.03 -13.20
C GLY A 216 16.19 3.77 -11.92
N LYS A 217 14.98 4.34 -11.81
CA LYS A 217 14.49 4.91 -10.57
C LYS A 217 14.15 3.82 -9.56
N LYS A 218 14.20 4.15 -8.28
CA LYS A 218 13.77 3.28 -7.20
C LYS A 218 12.28 2.92 -7.35
N VAL A 219 11.95 1.67 -7.10
CA VAL A 219 10.57 1.17 -7.09
C VAL A 219 10.25 0.62 -5.71
N ILE A 220 9.12 1.03 -5.15
CA ILE A 220 8.60 0.55 -3.87
C ILE A 220 7.22 -0.04 -4.13
N ILE A 221 6.95 -1.21 -3.57
CA ILE A 221 5.59 -1.76 -3.54
C ILE A 221 4.85 -1.04 -2.41
N THR A 222 3.91 -0.17 -2.78
CA THR A 222 3.17 0.66 -1.82
C THR A 222 1.94 -0.01 -1.23
N GLU A 223 1.40 -0.98 -1.94
CA GLU A 223 0.33 -1.83 -1.45
C GLU A 223 0.44 -3.22 -2.04
N THR A 224 0.34 -4.22 -1.19
CA THR A 224 0.09 -5.62 -1.53
C THR A 224 -0.50 -6.32 -0.32
N GLY A 225 -1.41 -7.26 -0.53
CA GLY A 225 -2.08 -7.97 0.54
C GLY A 225 -2.99 -9.08 0.03
N TRP A 226 -3.62 -9.77 0.96
CA TRP A 226 -4.64 -10.77 0.73
C TRP A 226 -5.65 -10.73 1.86
N PRO A 227 -6.97 -10.75 1.61
CA PRO A 227 -7.96 -10.71 2.70
C PRO A 227 -8.07 -12.06 3.40
N SER A 228 -8.26 -12.02 4.72
CA SER A 228 -8.36 -13.23 5.55
C SER A 228 -9.75 -13.87 5.55
N GLU A 229 -10.78 -13.12 5.16
CA GLU A 229 -12.18 -13.53 5.12
C GLU A 229 -12.90 -12.84 3.96
N GLY A 230 -14.08 -13.38 3.57
CA GLY A 230 -14.97 -12.83 2.57
C GLY A 230 -15.14 -13.71 1.34
N GLY A 231 -15.75 -13.16 0.31
CA GLY A 231 -16.05 -13.87 -0.94
C GLY A 231 -14.84 -14.10 -1.84
N ALA A 232 -15.01 -14.93 -2.85
CA ALA A 232 -14.02 -15.11 -3.89
C ALA A 232 -14.14 -13.99 -4.94
N PHE A 233 -12.99 -13.60 -5.51
CA PHE A 233 -12.94 -12.73 -6.68
C PHE A 233 -12.27 -13.49 -7.83
N GLU A 234 -13.05 -13.92 -8.81
CA GLU A 234 -12.59 -14.82 -9.90
C GLU A 234 -11.86 -16.08 -9.35
N GLY A 235 -10.55 -16.20 -9.55
CA GLY A 235 -9.72 -17.30 -9.04
C GLY A 235 -9.09 -17.05 -7.67
N SER A 236 -9.27 -15.87 -7.09
CA SER A 236 -8.77 -15.52 -5.75
C SER A 236 -9.80 -15.85 -4.68
N GLU A 237 -9.38 -16.57 -3.63
CA GLU A 237 -10.24 -16.93 -2.50
C GLU A 237 -9.73 -16.27 -1.22
N ALA A 238 -10.62 -15.52 -0.55
CA ALA A 238 -10.37 -14.91 0.75
C ALA A 238 -10.56 -15.95 1.86
N ASN A 239 -9.49 -16.33 2.52
CA ASN A 239 -9.50 -17.19 3.70
C ASN A 239 -8.15 -17.10 4.43
N MET A 240 -8.14 -17.49 5.71
CA MET A 240 -6.96 -17.40 6.57
C MET A 240 -5.75 -18.18 6.04
N ALA A 241 -5.95 -19.35 5.44
CA ALA A 241 -4.85 -20.16 4.90
C ALA A 241 -4.15 -19.45 3.73
N ASN A 242 -4.91 -18.90 2.80
CA ASN A 242 -4.41 -18.13 1.65
C ASN A 242 -3.76 -16.81 2.10
N TYR A 243 -4.38 -16.12 3.05
CA TYR A 243 -3.85 -14.91 3.68
C TYR A 243 -2.44 -15.15 4.27
N LEU A 244 -2.28 -16.18 5.10
CA LEU A 244 -1.00 -16.53 5.70
C LEU A 244 0.04 -16.95 4.66
N LYS A 245 -0.36 -17.73 3.67
CA LYS A 245 0.51 -18.17 2.57
C LYS A 245 1.00 -16.97 1.77
N TYR A 246 0.12 -16.03 1.44
CA TYR A 246 0.48 -14.82 0.71
C TYR A 246 1.43 -13.94 1.51
N PHE A 247 1.08 -13.62 2.76
CA PHE A 247 1.90 -12.82 3.66
C PHE A 247 3.32 -13.40 3.80
N THR A 248 3.39 -14.69 4.14
CA THR A 248 4.69 -15.37 4.35
C THR A 248 5.57 -15.30 3.12
N ASN A 249 5.04 -15.64 1.94
CA ASN A 249 5.82 -15.64 0.70
C ASN A 249 6.26 -14.23 0.30
N ALA A 250 5.38 -13.23 0.43
CA ALA A 250 5.67 -11.85 0.10
C ALA A 250 6.75 -11.27 1.02
N GLN A 251 6.62 -11.46 2.34
CA GLN A 251 7.58 -10.94 3.32
C GLN A 251 8.94 -11.67 3.24
N GLN A 252 8.95 -12.98 3.03
CA GLN A 252 10.19 -13.72 2.85
C GLN A 252 10.97 -13.24 1.61
N TRP A 253 10.26 -12.96 0.52
CA TRP A 253 10.88 -12.42 -0.68
C TRP A 253 11.39 -10.99 -0.47
N SER A 254 10.59 -10.12 0.13
CA SER A 254 10.98 -8.75 0.48
C SER A 254 12.29 -8.75 1.28
N LYS A 255 12.38 -9.61 2.30
CA LYS A 255 13.56 -9.75 3.14
C LYS A 255 14.78 -10.29 2.38
N ASN A 256 14.59 -11.31 1.53
CA ASN A 256 15.70 -11.99 0.83
C ASN A 256 16.30 -11.15 -0.31
N GLU A 257 15.48 -10.36 -0.99
CA GLU A 257 15.88 -9.56 -2.15
C GLU A 257 15.94 -8.05 -1.84
N ASP A 258 15.82 -7.67 -0.54
CA ASP A 258 15.82 -6.27 -0.06
C ASP A 258 14.82 -5.38 -0.79
N ILE A 259 13.59 -5.90 -0.99
CA ILE A 259 12.51 -5.17 -1.65
C ILE A 259 11.74 -4.35 -0.62
N GLU A 260 11.69 -3.04 -0.84
CA GLU A 260 10.86 -2.17 -0.02
C GLU A 260 9.39 -2.37 -0.35
N MET A 261 8.61 -2.78 0.66
CA MET A 261 7.22 -3.15 0.49
C MET A 261 6.37 -2.74 1.70
N PHE A 262 5.22 -2.14 1.42
CA PHE A 262 4.18 -1.87 2.41
C PHE A 262 3.08 -2.92 2.29
N TYR A 263 2.85 -3.67 3.37
CA TYR A 263 1.75 -4.63 3.41
C TYR A 263 0.42 -3.93 3.70
N PHE A 264 -0.61 -4.28 2.99
CA PHE A 264 -1.96 -3.77 3.18
C PHE A 264 -2.81 -4.82 3.90
N SER A 265 -3.18 -4.60 5.18
CA SER A 265 -2.98 -3.40 5.96
C SER A 265 -2.69 -3.73 7.44
N SER A 266 -2.63 -2.73 8.31
CA SER A 266 -2.34 -2.95 9.72
C SER A 266 -3.53 -3.53 10.47
N PHE A 267 -4.67 -2.87 10.48
CA PHE A 267 -5.86 -3.30 11.21
C PHE A 267 -7.03 -3.49 10.25
N ASP A 268 -7.95 -4.36 10.62
CA ASP A 268 -9.23 -4.49 9.92
C ASP A 268 -10.05 -3.20 10.03
N GLU A 269 -10.71 -2.85 8.93
CA GLU A 269 -11.50 -1.62 8.82
C GLU A 269 -12.86 -1.91 8.18
N SER A 270 -13.89 -2.07 8.99
CA SER A 270 -15.25 -2.45 8.56
C SER A 270 -15.92 -1.46 7.59
N TRP A 271 -15.51 -0.20 7.58
CA TRP A 271 -16.07 0.81 6.69
C TRP A 271 -15.78 0.55 5.19
N LYS A 272 -14.76 -0.24 4.88
CA LYS A 272 -14.36 -0.55 3.49
C LYS A 272 -15.29 -1.53 2.77
N VAL A 273 -16.16 -2.23 3.50
CA VAL A 273 -17.09 -3.22 2.94
C VAL A 273 -17.93 -2.63 1.78
N GLY A 274 -18.33 -1.36 1.86
CA GLY A 274 -19.13 -0.73 0.81
C GLY A 274 -18.40 -0.59 -0.53
N ALA A 275 -17.13 -0.23 -0.52
CA ALA A 275 -16.32 0.03 -1.72
C ALA A 275 -15.63 -1.24 -2.26
N GLU A 276 -15.18 -2.12 -1.37
CA GLU A 276 -14.36 -3.30 -1.71
C GLU A 276 -15.14 -4.62 -1.59
N GLY A 277 -16.47 -4.56 -1.38
CA GLY A 277 -17.26 -5.75 -1.08
C GLY A 277 -16.98 -6.29 0.33
N ASP A 278 -17.40 -7.51 0.62
CA ASP A 278 -17.28 -8.13 1.95
C ASP A 278 -15.82 -8.34 2.40
N VAL A 279 -14.88 -8.48 1.47
CA VAL A 279 -13.44 -8.62 1.76
C VAL A 279 -12.81 -7.34 2.29
N GLY A 280 -13.40 -6.18 2.03
CA GLY A 280 -12.85 -4.86 2.40
C GLY A 280 -12.52 -4.72 3.89
N ALA A 281 -13.27 -5.40 4.75
CA ALA A 281 -13.07 -5.37 6.19
C ALA A 281 -11.86 -6.18 6.69
N TYR A 282 -11.28 -7.11 5.89
CA TYR A 282 -10.46 -8.20 6.42
C TYR A 282 -9.01 -8.24 5.91
N TRP A 283 -8.43 -7.09 5.58
CA TRP A 283 -7.07 -6.96 5.08
C TRP A 283 -6.00 -6.82 6.17
N GLY A 284 -6.40 -6.49 7.42
CA GLY A 284 -5.49 -6.21 8.52
C GLY A 284 -4.66 -7.42 8.95
N LEU A 285 -3.43 -7.17 9.45
CA LEU A 285 -2.67 -8.15 10.22
C LEU A 285 -3.30 -8.33 11.62
N TRP A 286 -3.82 -7.26 12.18
CA TRP A 286 -4.63 -7.26 13.40
C TRP A 286 -6.11 -7.11 13.03
N ASP A 287 -6.96 -7.76 13.79
CA ASP A 287 -8.40 -7.65 13.62
C ASP A 287 -8.95 -6.28 14.10
N LYS A 288 -10.28 -6.11 14.05
CA LYS A 288 -10.96 -4.89 14.50
C LYS A 288 -10.78 -4.59 16.00
N ASP A 289 -10.49 -5.60 16.80
CA ASP A 289 -10.24 -5.51 18.24
C ASP A 289 -8.74 -5.38 18.56
N GLU A 290 -7.92 -5.11 17.53
CA GLU A 290 -6.46 -4.92 17.59
C GLU A 290 -5.70 -6.18 18.07
N VAL A 291 -6.28 -7.38 17.85
CA VAL A 291 -5.65 -8.67 18.15
C VAL A 291 -4.98 -9.22 16.88
N LEU A 292 -3.70 -9.60 16.99
CA LEU A 292 -2.97 -10.24 15.87
C LEU A 292 -3.68 -11.54 15.45
N LYS A 293 -3.93 -11.70 14.15
CA LYS A 293 -4.70 -12.83 13.60
C LYS A 293 -3.97 -14.19 13.61
N PHE A 294 -2.65 -14.24 13.92
CA PHE A 294 -1.83 -15.46 13.88
C PHE A 294 -0.70 -15.51 14.91
#